data_560ac3238ed761361c459e2a9bb4449b
#
_entry.id   560ac3238ed761361c459e2a9bb4449b
#
_cell.length_a   1.000
_cell.length_b   1.000
_cell.length_c   1.000
_cell.angle_alpha   90.00
_cell.angle_beta   90.00
_cell.angle_gamma   90.00
#
_symmetry.space_group_name_H-M   'P 1'
#
loop_
_entity.id
_entity.type
_entity.pdbx_description
1 polymer ?
#
loop_
_entity_poly.entity_id
_entity_poly.type
_entity_poly.pdbx_seq_one_letter_code
_entity_poly.pdbx_strand_id
1 'polypeptide(L)'
;MTIWPAQATDTDAIQAILTENGLGHDGVDYTVWTHPCLVAVREGRVVGFIQALAGRPYSMISELCVARAWHRKGVAPKLLEHMETLLRAMGATCWLTFERKDDPLMQEYVERWGGERLGDGIAYLRRL
;
A
#
# COMPACT_ATOMS: atom_id res chain seq x y z
N MET A 1 -1.90 16.59 -5.40
CA MET A 1 -1.24 15.31 -5.11
C MET A 1 -1.20 14.48 -6.37
N THR A 2 -0.06 13.95 -6.70
CA THR A 2 0.15 13.16 -7.91
C THR A 2 0.56 11.75 -7.52
N ILE A 3 0.01 10.74 -8.20
CA ILE A 3 0.38 9.33 -7.99
C ILE A 3 1.18 8.86 -9.21
N TRP A 4 2.39 8.36 -8.97
CA TRP A 4 3.32 7.91 -10.01
C TRP A 4 3.82 6.50 -9.73
N PRO A 5 4.22 5.75 -10.75
CA PRO A 5 5.05 4.56 -10.52
C PRO A 5 6.33 4.94 -9.80
N ALA A 6 6.68 4.20 -8.76
CA ALA A 6 7.91 4.44 -8.01
C ALA A 6 9.13 4.16 -8.88
N GLN A 7 10.18 4.92 -8.66
CA GLN A 7 11.47 4.78 -9.34
C GLN A 7 12.56 4.42 -8.32
N ALA A 8 13.68 3.94 -8.82
CA ALA A 8 14.82 3.59 -7.97
C ALA A 8 15.25 4.74 -7.05
N THR A 9 15.13 5.98 -7.54
CA THR A 9 15.45 7.20 -6.79
C THR A 9 14.49 7.46 -5.63
N ASP A 10 13.35 6.77 -5.57
CA ASP A 10 12.36 6.94 -4.50
C ASP A 10 12.64 6.03 -3.29
N THR A 11 13.59 5.11 -3.40
CA THR A 11 13.86 4.09 -2.37
C THR A 11 14.15 4.70 -1.00
N ASP A 12 14.99 5.73 -0.94
CA ASP A 12 15.34 6.37 0.33
C ASP A 12 14.14 7.04 0.99
N ALA A 13 13.29 7.69 0.20
CA ALA A 13 12.08 8.33 0.71
C ALA A 13 11.08 7.28 1.22
N ILE A 14 10.91 6.18 0.50
CA ILE A 14 10.07 5.06 0.91
C ILE A 14 10.57 4.47 2.24
N GLN A 15 11.89 4.23 2.33
CA GLN A 15 12.50 3.69 3.54
C GLN A 15 12.30 4.62 4.74
N ALA A 16 12.43 5.93 4.53
CA ALA A 16 12.22 6.92 5.59
C ALA A 16 10.77 6.88 6.10
N ILE A 17 9.79 6.76 5.20
CA ILE A 17 8.37 6.66 5.58
C ILE A 17 8.11 5.40 6.40
N LEU A 18 8.67 4.27 6.00
CA LEU A 18 8.55 3.03 6.76
C LEU A 18 9.15 3.17 8.15
N THR A 19 10.35 3.70 8.23
CA THR A 19 11.07 3.87 9.50
C THR A 19 10.31 4.75 10.48
N GLU A 20 9.80 5.89 10.03
CA GLU A 20 9.04 6.78 10.93
C GLU A 20 7.73 6.17 11.41
N ASN A 21 7.18 5.21 10.68
CA ASN A 21 5.97 4.47 11.06
C ASN A 21 6.29 3.18 11.84
N GLY A 22 7.55 2.94 12.17
CA GLY A 22 7.95 1.75 12.93
C GLY A 22 7.94 0.45 12.10
N LEU A 23 7.99 0.58 10.78
CA LEU A 23 7.91 -0.55 9.84
C LEU A 23 9.21 -0.76 9.07
N GLY A 24 10.33 -0.34 9.62
CA GLY A 24 11.62 -0.52 8.96
C GLY A 24 11.96 -1.99 8.74
N HIS A 25 12.25 -2.36 7.49
CA HIS A 25 12.71 -3.69 7.12
C HIS A 25 14.12 -3.57 6.56
N ASP A 26 15.07 -4.15 7.25
CA ASP A 26 16.47 -4.16 6.80
C ASP A 26 16.59 -4.96 5.50
N GLY A 27 17.17 -4.35 4.49
CA GLY A 27 17.49 -5.02 3.23
C GLY A 27 16.33 -5.27 2.29
N VAL A 28 15.14 -4.74 2.58
CA VAL A 28 14.03 -4.84 1.64
C VAL A 28 14.19 -3.75 0.60
N ASP A 29 14.37 -4.17 -0.63
CA ASP A 29 14.42 -3.28 -1.77
C ASP A 29 13.00 -3.12 -2.32
N TYR A 30 12.37 -1.99 -2.03
CA TYR A 30 11.03 -1.65 -2.52
C TYR A 30 11.06 -1.15 -3.96
N THR A 31 12.22 -1.26 -4.60
CA THR A 31 12.29 -0.89 -5.99
C THR A 31 11.49 -1.88 -6.83
N VAL A 32 10.84 -1.44 -7.62
CA VAL A 32 9.73 -1.55 -8.56
C VAL A 32 9.94 -2.48 -9.72
N TRP A 33 11.03 -3.22 -9.74
CA TRP A 33 11.39 -4.01 -10.93
C TRP A 33 10.53 -5.25 -11.10
N THR A 34 10.06 -5.82 -9.98
CA THR A 34 9.34 -7.09 -10.01
C THR A 34 7.90 -6.98 -9.54
N HIS A 35 7.55 -5.88 -8.84
CA HIS A 35 6.22 -5.70 -8.26
C HIS A 35 5.73 -4.27 -8.45
N PRO A 36 4.43 -4.06 -8.76
CA PRO A 36 3.88 -2.73 -8.85
C PRO A 36 4.05 -1.95 -7.55
N CYS A 37 4.60 -0.75 -7.67
CA CYS A 37 4.74 0.17 -6.56
C CYS A 37 4.41 1.58 -7.04
N LEU A 38 3.53 2.26 -6.32
CA LEU A 38 3.12 3.63 -6.63
C LEU A 38 3.52 4.54 -5.48
N VAL A 39 3.95 5.75 -5.80
CA VAL A 39 4.23 6.78 -4.81
C VAL A 39 3.27 7.94 -4.96
N ALA A 40 2.88 8.53 -3.84
CA ALA A 40 2.15 9.78 -3.79
C ALA A 40 3.15 10.91 -3.61
N VAL A 41 3.10 11.89 -4.50
CA VAL A 41 4.00 13.03 -4.48
C VAL A 41 3.21 14.30 -4.22
N ARG A 42 3.67 15.12 -3.29
CA ARG A 42 3.11 16.41 -2.98
C ARG A 42 4.23 17.39 -2.69
N GLU A 43 4.16 18.56 -3.30
CA GLU A 43 5.19 19.61 -3.15
C GLU A 43 6.59 19.08 -3.45
N GLY A 44 6.71 18.21 -4.48
CA GLY A 44 7.98 17.62 -4.89
C GLY A 44 8.54 16.55 -3.98
N ARG A 45 7.75 16.08 -2.99
CA ARG A 45 8.18 15.07 -2.03
C ARG A 45 7.29 13.83 -2.08
N VAL A 46 7.89 12.67 -1.89
CA VAL A 46 7.15 11.43 -1.68
C VAL A 46 6.54 11.46 -0.28
N VAL A 47 5.22 11.41 -0.20
CA VAL A 47 4.48 11.47 1.08
C VAL A 47 3.78 10.15 1.43
N GLY A 48 3.82 9.18 0.54
CA GLY A 48 3.25 7.86 0.79
C GLY A 48 3.57 6.93 -0.36
N PHE A 49 3.36 5.63 -0.13
CA PHE A 49 3.54 4.63 -1.18
C PHE A 49 2.65 3.42 -0.94
N ILE A 50 2.41 2.67 -2.01
CA ILE A 50 1.73 1.38 -1.97
C ILE A 50 2.46 0.41 -2.85
N GLN A 51 2.63 -0.82 -2.37
CA GLN A 51 3.21 -1.92 -3.15
C GLN A 51 2.26 -3.10 -3.16
N ALA A 52 2.16 -3.76 -4.30
CA ALA A 52 1.38 -4.97 -4.46
C ALA A 52 2.22 -6.07 -5.08
N LEU A 53 1.93 -7.30 -4.69
CA LEU A 53 2.37 -8.49 -5.40
C LEU A 53 1.25 -8.83 -6.38
N ALA A 54 1.47 -8.55 -7.65
CA ALA A 54 0.45 -8.73 -8.67
C ALA A 54 0.28 -10.19 -9.02
N GLY A 55 -0.96 -10.63 -9.12
CA GLY A 55 -1.32 -11.98 -9.51
C GLY A 55 -2.73 -12.04 -10.09
N ARG A 56 -3.05 -13.16 -10.69
CA ARG A 56 -4.37 -13.46 -11.26
C ARG A 56 -4.85 -14.81 -10.75
N PRO A 57 -6.07 -14.92 -10.22
CA PRO A 57 -7.03 -13.83 -9.98
C PRO A 57 -6.75 -12.98 -8.74
N TYR A 58 -5.79 -13.39 -7.90
CA TYR A 58 -5.50 -12.74 -6.61
C TYR A 58 -4.22 -11.93 -6.68
N SER A 59 -4.29 -10.69 -6.19
CA SER A 59 -3.12 -9.89 -5.89
C SER A 59 -3.02 -9.68 -4.38
N MET A 60 -1.87 -9.29 -3.88
CA MET A 60 -1.68 -8.98 -2.46
C MET A 60 -1.18 -7.55 -2.31
N ILE A 61 -1.83 -6.76 -1.45
CA ILE A 61 -1.28 -5.48 -1.04
C ILE A 61 -0.26 -5.79 0.05
N SER A 62 1.01 -5.62 -0.28
CA SER A 62 2.11 -5.96 0.63
C SER A 62 2.49 -4.81 1.56
N GLU A 63 2.41 -3.57 1.07
CA GLU A 63 2.71 -2.39 1.87
C GLU A 63 1.82 -1.23 1.45
N LEU A 64 1.35 -0.47 2.42
CA LEU A 64 0.66 0.79 2.23
C LEU A 64 1.03 1.68 3.41
N CYS A 65 1.78 2.73 3.15
CA CYS A 65 2.29 3.55 4.23
C CYS A 65 2.33 5.03 3.81
N VAL A 66 2.00 5.91 4.73
CA VAL A 66 1.93 7.35 4.51
C VAL A 66 2.78 8.05 5.57
N ALA A 67 3.52 9.08 5.16
CA ALA A 67 4.28 9.91 6.08
C ALA A 67 3.36 10.47 7.18
N ARG A 68 3.85 10.49 8.41
CA ARG A 68 3.03 10.90 9.58
C ARG A 68 2.41 12.28 9.40
N ALA A 69 3.15 13.22 8.83
CA ALA A 69 2.65 14.56 8.57
C ALA A 69 1.46 14.60 7.61
N TRP A 70 1.25 13.52 6.86
CA TRP A 70 0.20 13.42 5.84
C TRP A 70 -0.89 12.41 6.20
N HIS A 71 -0.90 11.92 7.44
CA HIS A 71 -1.97 11.04 7.92
C HIS A 71 -3.31 11.81 7.95
N ARG A 72 -4.41 11.10 7.69
CA ARG A 72 -5.78 11.62 7.67
C ARG A 72 -6.02 12.72 6.64
N LYS A 73 -5.21 12.76 5.59
CA LYS A 73 -5.35 13.74 4.49
C LYS A 73 -5.73 13.09 3.16
N GLY A 74 -6.20 11.84 3.20
CA GLY A 74 -6.70 11.14 2.03
C GLY A 74 -5.63 10.54 1.12
N VAL A 75 -4.38 10.46 1.57
CA VAL A 75 -3.29 9.90 0.74
C VAL A 75 -3.45 8.39 0.55
N ALA A 76 -3.67 7.63 1.61
CA ALA A 76 -3.78 6.18 1.53
C ALA A 76 -4.95 5.72 0.64
N PRO A 77 -6.17 6.26 0.78
CA PRO A 77 -7.26 5.91 -0.13
C PRO A 77 -6.96 6.19 -1.60
N LYS A 78 -6.26 7.29 -1.89
CA LYS A 78 -5.89 7.64 -3.27
C LYS A 78 -4.86 6.67 -3.84
N LEU A 79 -3.87 6.29 -3.06
CA LEU A 79 -2.90 5.26 -3.45
C LEU A 79 -3.60 3.93 -3.73
N LEU A 80 -4.49 3.53 -2.84
CA LEU A 80 -5.24 2.29 -3.00
C LEU A 80 -6.12 2.30 -4.26
N GLU A 81 -6.83 3.39 -4.50
CA GLU A 81 -7.68 3.56 -5.69
C GLU A 81 -6.87 3.39 -6.98
N HIS A 82 -5.72 4.04 -7.06
CA HIS A 82 -4.84 3.92 -8.21
C HIS A 82 -4.28 2.51 -8.37
N MET A 83 -3.88 1.88 -7.27
CA MET A 83 -3.38 0.50 -7.31
C MET A 83 -4.49 -0.47 -7.75
N GLU A 84 -5.70 -0.30 -7.27
CA GLU A 84 -6.82 -1.14 -7.68
C GLU A 84 -7.10 -1.04 -9.18
N THR A 85 -7.02 0.16 -9.74
CA THR A 85 -7.15 0.36 -11.18
C THR A 85 -6.08 -0.40 -11.94
N LEU A 86 -4.84 -0.30 -11.49
CA LEU A 86 -3.72 -1.01 -12.08
C LEU A 86 -3.89 -2.53 -11.99
N LEU A 87 -4.25 -3.04 -10.83
CA LEU A 87 -4.43 -4.47 -10.61
C LEU A 87 -5.57 -5.05 -11.47
N ARG A 88 -6.67 -4.31 -11.63
CA ARG A 88 -7.75 -4.72 -12.55
C ARG A 88 -7.25 -4.82 -13.98
N ALA A 89 -6.46 -3.85 -14.42
CA ALA A 89 -5.87 -3.86 -15.75
C ALA A 89 -4.92 -5.05 -15.96
N MET A 90 -4.31 -5.54 -14.89
CA MET A 90 -3.44 -6.72 -14.90
C MET A 90 -4.19 -8.05 -14.76
N GLY A 91 -5.52 -8.02 -14.63
CA GLY A 91 -6.35 -9.21 -14.56
C GLY A 91 -6.71 -9.70 -13.16
N ALA A 92 -6.40 -8.94 -12.13
CA ALA A 92 -6.80 -9.30 -10.76
C ALA A 92 -8.29 -9.05 -10.57
N THR A 93 -8.94 -9.95 -9.83
CA THR A 93 -10.35 -9.84 -9.45
C THR A 93 -10.54 -9.52 -7.97
N CYS A 94 -9.48 -9.63 -7.19
CA CYS A 94 -9.48 -9.25 -5.78
C CYS A 94 -8.05 -9.01 -5.30
N TRP A 95 -7.93 -8.33 -4.17
CA TRP A 95 -6.67 -8.28 -3.46
C TRP A 95 -6.85 -8.82 -2.04
N LEU A 96 -5.74 -9.35 -1.52
CA LEU A 96 -5.60 -9.79 -0.13
C LEU A 96 -4.63 -8.87 0.58
N THR A 97 -4.80 -8.70 1.87
CA THR A 97 -3.81 -8.05 2.72
C THR A 97 -3.82 -8.67 4.10
N PHE A 98 -2.74 -8.48 4.84
CA PHE A 98 -2.59 -8.96 6.20
C PHE A 98 -2.31 -7.77 7.11
N GLU A 99 -3.07 -7.67 8.21
CA GLU A 99 -2.88 -6.63 9.19
C GLU A 99 -2.42 -7.22 10.52
N ARG A 100 -1.63 -6.45 11.27
CA ARG A 100 -1.15 -6.90 12.59
C ARG A 100 -2.30 -6.94 13.58
N LYS A 101 -2.34 -7.96 14.41
CA LYS A 101 -3.36 -8.10 15.45
C LYS A 101 -3.31 -6.97 16.48
N ASP A 102 -2.13 -6.39 16.68
CA ASP A 102 -1.92 -5.30 17.63
C ASP A 102 -2.13 -3.92 17.01
N ASP A 103 -2.70 -3.87 15.81
CA ASP A 103 -2.97 -2.61 15.09
C ASP A 103 -4.45 -2.51 14.71
N PRO A 104 -5.36 -2.34 15.71
CA PRO A 104 -6.79 -2.27 15.44
C PRO A 104 -7.21 -1.08 14.59
N LEU A 105 -6.45 0.01 14.64
CA LEU A 105 -6.74 1.18 13.82
C LEU A 105 -6.56 0.89 12.34
N MET A 106 -5.48 0.19 11.97
CA MET A 106 -5.23 -0.18 10.57
C MET A 106 -6.25 -1.20 10.09
N GLN A 107 -6.65 -2.14 10.94
CA GLN A 107 -7.73 -3.09 10.65
C GLN A 107 -9.04 -2.36 10.34
N GLU A 108 -9.38 -1.35 11.13
CA GLU A 108 -10.56 -0.53 10.90
C GLU A 108 -10.49 0.21 9.56
N TYR A 109 -9.33 0.76 9.21
CA TYR A 109 -9.15 1.43 7.93
C TYR A 109 -9.33 0.48 6.75
N VAL A 110 -8.75 -0.73 6.82
CA VAL A 110 -8.88 -1.73 5.75
C VAL A 110 -10.35 -2.12 5.55
N GLU A 111 -11.10 -2.30 6.63
CA GLU A 111 -12.54 -2.59 6.56
C GLU A 111 -13.30 -1.42 5.95
N ARG A 112 -12.97 -0.20 6.31
CA ARG A 112 -13.57 1.01 5.75
C ARG A 112 -13.30 1.13 4.25
N TRP A 113 -12.15 0.65 3.78
CA TRP A 113 -11.82 0.65 2.35
C TRP A 113 -12.43 -0.54 1.59
N GLY A 114 -13.26 -1.32 2.23
CA GLY A 114 -13.99 -2.42 1.61
C GLY A 114 -13.36 -3.79 1.76
N GLY A 115 -12.34 -3.92 2.60
CA GLY A 115 -11.75 -5.22 2.91
C GLY A 115 -12.67 -6.04 3.81
N GLU A 116 -12.91 -7.29 3.44
CA GLU A 116 -13.67 -8.24 4.25
C GLU A 116 -12.71 -9.10 5.05
N ARG A 117 -12.92 -9.15 6.37
CA ARG A 117 -12.09 -9.95 7.25
C ARG A 117 -12.32 -11.44 6.99
N LEU A 118 -11.25 -12.20 6.84
CA LEU A 118 -11.30 -13.64 6.62
C LEU A 118 -11.15 -14.37 7.96
N GLY A 119 -12.25 -14.97 8.45
CA GLY A 119 -12.27 -15.71 9.71
C GLY A 119 -11.87 -14.84 10.89
N ASP A 120 -11.21 -15.44 11.87
CA ASP A 120 -10.72 -14.75 13.09
C ASP A 120 -9.29 -14.24 12.93
N GLY A 121 -8.75 -14.28 11.73
CA GLY A 121 -7.38 -13.93 11.44
C GLY A 121 -7.16 -12.43 11.19
N ILE A 122 -6.00 -12.16 10.65
CA ILE A 122 -5.53 -10.82 10.30
C ILE A 122 -5.58 -10.59 8.78
N ALA A 123 -6.17 -11.52 8.05
CA ALA A 123 -6.27 -11.46 6.60
C ALA A 123 -7.57 -10.78 6.17
N TYR A 124 -7.48 -9.97 5.13
CA TYR A 124 -8.62 -9.27 4.53
C TYR A 124 -8.61 -9.49 3.02
N LEU A 125 -9.80 -9.56 2.45
CA LEU A 125 -9.99 -9.70 1.01
C LEU A 125 -10.93 -8.60 0.52
N ARG A 126 -10.58 -7.99 -0.60
CA ARG A 126 -11.49 -7.09 -1.31
C ARG A 126 -11.69 -7.58 -2.74
N ARG A 127 -12.95 -7.71 -3.14
CA ARG A 127 -13.32 -7.99 -4.52
C ARG A 127 -13.25 -6.71 -5.34
N LEU A 128 -12.60 -6.81 -6.45
CA LEU A 128 -12.41 -5.67 -7.36
C LEU A 128 -13.49 -5.58 -8.43
#